data_c983e0da684c92f4700babae13f8a455
#
_entry.id   c983e0da684c92f4700babae13f8a455
#
_cell.length_a   1.000
_cell.length_b   1.000
_cell.length_c   1.000
_cell.angle_alpha   90.00
_cell.angle_beta   90.00
_cell.angle_gamma   90.00
#
_symmetry.space_group_name_H-M   'P 1'
#
loop_
_entity.id
_entity.type
_entity.pdbx_description
1 polymer ?
#
loop_
_entity_poly.entity_id
_entity_poly.type
_entity_poly.pdbx_seq_one_letter_code
_entity_poly.pdbx_strand_id
1 'polypeptide(L)'
;MYPIRNLTANDLQHVADLHAALIPVPYPPSFFINLLIQSNYACLIAHDPDSNTPDTPIAFVSASIHKSNSIIGSPKPHIQLLTLGVHPDYQHKGLARALVQQAINTLHTSPDEPVPPVYTHVCTTNTPAQSFYRRLGMTPFEPTGAGRPLVSRNMYPLSNPNRHREDLSSFFRSRDAYLLVGEVSV
;
A
#
# COMPACT_ATOMS: atom_id res chain seq x y z
N MET A 1 -3.50 19.52 -9.81
CA MET A 1 -3.66 18.05 -9.66
C MET A 1 -2.27 17.43 -9.80
N TYR A 2 -1.86 16.58 -8.89
CA TYR A 2 -0.54 15.93 -8.94
C TYR A 2 -0.56 14.82 -10.00
N PRO A 3 0.33 14.84 -11.01
CA PRO A 3 0.39 13.79 -12.00
C PRO A 3 0.84 12.46 -11.37
N ILE A 4 0.16 11.39 -11.77
CA ILE A 4 0.47 10.01 -11.35
C ILE A 4 0.93 9.24 -12.58
N ARG A 5 2.01 8.48 -12.45
CA ARG A 5 2.56 7.63 -13.51
C ARG A 5 3.16 6.34 -12.96
N ASN A 6 3.44 5.41 -13.85
CA ASN A 6 4.17 4.20 -13.50
C ASN A 6 5.60 4.52 -13.04
N LEU A 7 6.10 3.71 -12.12
CA LEU A 7 7.50 3.67 -11.72
C LEU A 7 8.40 3.36 -12.93
N THR A 8 9.53 4.04 -13.01
CA THR A 8 10.60 3.73 -13.97
C THR A 8 11.92 3.41 -13.25
N ALA A 9 12.91 2.91 -13.98
CA ALA A 9 14.21 2.59 -13.40
C ALA A 9 14.91 3.82 -12.78
N ASN A 10 14.68 5.00 -13.35
CA ASN A 10 15.26 6.26 -12.85
C ASN A 10 14.68 6.69 -11.50
N ASP A 11 13.49 6.21 -11.14
CA ASP A 11 12.81 6.58 -9.91
C ASP A 11 13.21 5.69 -8.72
N LEU A 12 13.88 4.56 -8.97
CA LEU A 12 14.09 3.51 -7.96
C LEU A 12 14.72 4.03 -6.67
N GLN A 13 15.76 4.84 -6.78
CA GLN A 13 16.45 5.38 -5.59
C GLN A 13 15.52 6.34 -4.82
N HIS A 14 14.88 7.27 -5.52
CA HIS A 14 13.99 8.24 -4.89
C HIS A 14 12.78 7.59 -4.21
N VAL A 15 12.21 6.55 -4.85
CA VAL A 15 11.10 5.79 -4.25
C VAL A 15 11.57 4.97 -3.05
N ALA A 16 12.76 4.36 -3.11
CA ALA A 16 13.34 3.64 -1.97
C ALA A 16 13.59 4.58 -0.77
N ASP A 17 14.09 5.79 -1.03
CA ASP A 17 14.32 6.82 -0.01
C ASP A 17 13.00 7.31 0.59
N LEU A 18 12.01 7.62 -0.24
CA LEU A 18 10.69 8.02 0.22
C LEU A 18 10.00 6.89 1.01
N HIS A 19 10.15 5.65 0.55
CA HIS A 19 9.63 4.47 1.23
C HIS A 19 10.25 4.31 2.60
N ALA A 20 11.60 4.38 2.69
CA ALA A 20 12.33 4.33 3.96
C ALA A 20 11.96 5.50 4.89
N ALA A 21 11.57 6.64 4.29
CA ALA A 21 11.10 7.81 5.01
C ALA A 21 9.73 7.62 5.67
N LEU A 22 8.82 6.91 5.01
CA LEU A 22 7.41 6.85 5.37
C LEU A 22 6.99 5.51 6.00
N ILE A 23 7.70 4.43 5.68
CA ILE A 23 7.37 3.08 6.16
C ILE A 23 8.57 2.54 6.95
N PRO A 24 8.42 2.24 8.23
CA PRO A 24 9.54 1.79 9.09
C PRO A 24 9.88 0.31 8.89
N VAL A 25 9.54 -0.26 7.73
CA VAL A 25 9.87 -1.62 7.33
C VAL A 25 10.98 -1.55 6.28
N PRO A 26 12.13 -2.18 6.51
CA PRO A 26 13.18 -2.23 5.50
C PRO A 26 12.77 -3.20 4.39
N TYR A 27 12.78 -2.73 3.17
CA TYR A 27 12.55 -3.56 1.98
C TYR A 27 13.88 -3.77 1.25
N PRO A 28 14.18 -4.99 0.80
CA PRO A 28 15.41 -5.26 0.06
C PRO A 28 15.36 -4.60 -1.32
N PRO A 29 16.50 -4.27 -1.95
CA PRO A 29 16.55 -3.72 -3.31
C PRO A 29 15.79 -4.56 -4.34
N SER A 30 15.80 -5.89 -4.19
CA SER A 30 15.05 -6.82 -5.04
C SER A 30 13.53 -6.57 -5.02
N PHE A 31 12.97 -6.05 -3.93
CA PHE A 31 11.56 -5.67 -3.89
C PHE A 31 11.25 -4.61 -4.93
N PHE A 32 12.03 -3.53 -4.97
CA PHE A 32 11.81 -2.42 -5.92
C PHE A 32 12.05 -2.85 -7.36
N ILE A 33 13.04 -3.72 -7.61
CA ILE A 33 13.29 -4.29 -8.93
C ILE A 33 12.10 -5.12 -9.38
N ASN A 34 11.53 -5.96 -8.50
CA ASN A 34 10.37 -6.79 -8.83
C ASN A 34 9.14 -5.95 -9.21
N LEU A 35 8.97 -4.77 -8.62
CA LEU A 35 7.88 -3.85 -8.98
C LEU A 35 7.99 -3.34 -10.43
N LEU A 36 9.20 -3.34 -11.02
CA LEU A 36 9.42 -2.94 -12.40
C LEU A 36 9.25 -4.08 -13.42
N ILE A 37 9.71 -5.29 -13.06
CA ILE A 37 9.89 -6.36 -14.06
C ILE A 37 8.73 -7.36 -14.09
N GLN A 38 7.93 -7.46 -13.04
CA GLN A 38 6.86 -8.44 -12.97
C GLN A 38 5.53 -7.86 -13.44
N SER A 39 4.90 -8.49 -14.44
CA SER A 39 3.67 -8.02 -15.06
C SER A 39 2.42 -8.07 -14.15
N ASN A 40 2.47 -8.85 -13.08
CA ASN A 40 1.40 -8.92 -12.08
C ASN A 40 1.55 -7.89 -10.95
N TYR A 41 2.48 -6.94 -11.08
CA TYR A 41 2.68 -5.83 -10.15
C TYR A 41 2.34 -4.51 -10.81
N ALA A 42 1.86 -3.57 -10.01
CA ALA A 42 1.74 -2.15 -10.36
C ALA A 42 2.47 -1.34 -9.29
N CYS A 43 3.31 -0.42 -9.73
CA CYS A 43 3.87 0.61 -8.85
C CYS A 43 3.68 1.97 -9.51
N LEU A 44 2.91 2.82 -8.83
CA LEU A 44 2.61 4.17 -9.27
C LEU A 44 3.22 5.18 -8.31
N ILE A 45 3.68 6.27 -8.87
CA ILE A 45 4.25 7.40 -8.15
C ILE A 45 3.56 8.70 -8.56
N ALA A 46 3.51 9.62 -7.63
CA ALA A 46 3.01 10.98 -7.89
C ALA A 46 4.13 12.00 -7.69
N HIS A 47 4.07 13.07 -8.46
CA HIS A 47 5.02 14.18 -8.44
C HIS A 47 4.31 15.50 -8.21
N ASP A 48 5.05 16.49 -7.73
CA ASP A 48 4.63 17.88 -7.70
C ASP A 48 5.42 18.65 -8.77
N PRO A 49 4.78 19.01 -9.89
CA PRO A 49 5.46 19.72 -10.98
C PRO A 49 5.88 21.14 -10.59
N ASP A 50 5.26 21.71 -9.56
CA ASP A 50 5.52 23.07 -9.09
C ASP A 50 6.59 23.11 -7.97
N SER A 51 7.14 21.93 -7.58
CA SER A 51 8.18 21.85 -6.57
C SER A 51 9.57 22.24 -7.15
N ASN A 52 10.50 22.56 -6.24
CA ASN A 52 11.91 22.78 -6.62
C ASN A 52 12.61 21.52 -7.13
N THR A 53 11.99 20.35 -6.93
CA THR A 53 12.47 19.03 -7.36
C THR A 53 11.33 18.27 -8.05
N PRO A 54 10.92 18.69 -9.26
CA PRO A 54 9.70 18.18 -9.91
C PRO A 54 9.73 16.69 -10.20
N ASP A 55 10.90 16.10 -10.35
CA ASP A 55 11.09 14.67 -10.62
C ASP A 55 11.11 13.80 -9.35
N THR A 56 11.15 14.42 -8.17
CA THR A 56 11.15 13.68 -6.90
C THR A 56 9.74 13.20 -6.55
N PRO A 57 9.53 11.90 -6.35
CA PRO A 57 8.22 11.38 -5.94
C PRO A 57 7.79 11.92 -4.58
N ILE A 58 6.53 12.37 -4.50
CA ILE A 58 5.89 12.84 -3.25
C ILE A 58 4.97 11.79 -2.65
N ALA A 59 4.62 10.79 -3.42
CA ALA A 59 3.78 9.68 -2.97
C ALA A 59 3.98 8.45 -3.88
N PHE A 60 3.65 7.29 -3.34
CA PHE A 60 3.72 6.02 -4.07
C PHE A 60 2.64 5.05 -3.61
N VAL A 61 2.30 4.10 -4.48
CA VAL A 61 1.56 2.88 -4.17
C VAL A 61 2.22 1.72 -4.88
N SER A 62 2.30 0.57 -4.22
CA SER A 62 2.62 -0.69 -4.90
C SER A 62 1.53 -1.72 -4.62
N ALA A 63 1.17 -2.47 -5.64
CA ALA A 63 0.14 -3.49 -5.59
C ALA A 63 0.51 -4.69 -6.46
N SER A 64 -0.10 -5.83 -6.20
CA SER A 64 0.02 -7.03 -7.03
C SER A 64 -1.32 -7.74 -7.18
N ILE A 65 -1.53 -8.41 -8.31
CA ILE A 65 -2.70 -9.26 -8.52
C ILE A 65 -2.31 -10.72 -8.38
N HIS A 66 -3.12 -11.48 -7.66
CA HIS A 66 -2.97 -12.91 -7.42
C HIS A 66 -4.20 -13.65 -7.95
N LYS A 67 -4.00 -14.80 -8.60
CA LYS A 67 -5.08 -15.62 -9.18
C LYS A 67 -5.99 -16.26 -8.12
N SER A 68 -5.47 -16.48 -6.91
CA SER A 68 -6.20 -17.04 -5.78
C SER A 68 -5.59 -16.53 -4.48
N ASN A 69 -6.33 -16.58 -3.40
CA ASN A 69 -5.83 -16.21 -2.09
C ASN A 69 -6.21 -17.27 -1.05
N SER A 70 -5.21 -18.01 -0.58
CA SER A 70 -5.39 -19.06 0.43
C SER A 70 -5.70 -18.50 1.82
N ILE A 71 -5.27 -17.27 2.13
CA ILE A 71 -5.48 -16.64 3.44
C ILE A 71 -6.96 -16.34 3.67
N ILE A 72 -7.64 -15.85 2.62
CA ILE A 72 -9.08 -15.55 2.68
C ILE A 72 -9.93 -16.66 2.09
N GLY A 73 -9.31 -17.78 1.71
CA GLY A 73 -10.01 -18.97 1.21
C GLY A 73 -10.72 -18.77 -0.14
N SER A 74 -10.26 -17.82 -0.97
CA SER A 74 -10.91 -17.51 -2.24
C SER A 74 -10.13 -18.05 -3.44
N PRO A 75 -10.81 -18.77 -4.35
CA PRO A 75 -10.24 -19.21 -5.62
C PRO A 75 -10.23 -18.11 -6.69
N LYS A 76 -10.83 -16.95 -6.42
CA LYS A 76 -10.92 -15.83 -7.38
C LYS A 76 -9.69 -14.93 -7.31
N PRO A 77 -9.40 -14.16 -8.37
CA PRO A 77 -8.35 -13.15 -8.34
C PRO A 77 -8.57 -12.11 -7.23
N HIS A 78 -7.46 -11.63 -6.65
CA HIS A 78 -7.45 -10.57 -5.64
C HIS A 78 -6.29 -9.64 -5.88
N ILE A 79 -6.49 -8.37 -5.56
CA ILE A 79 -5.44 -7.36 -5.58
C ILE A 79 -4.92 -7.17 -4.15
N GLN A 80 -3.61 -7.30 -3.97
CA GLN A 80 -2.93 -6.96 -2.73
C GLN A 80 -2.31 -5.57 -2.83
N LEU A 81 -2.69 -4.66 -1.95
CA LEU A 81 -1.94 -3.44 -1.74
C LEU A 81 -0.75 -3.76 -0.83
N LEU A 82 0.46 -3.59 -1.35
CA LEU A 82 1.71 -3.93 -0.67
C LEU A 82 2.20 -2.77 0.17
N THR A 83 2.33 -1.61 -0.46
CA THR A 83 2.80 -0.38 0.19
C THR A 83 2.04 0.83 -0.33
N LEU A 84 1.83 1.81 0.55
CA LEU A 84 1.22 3.10 0.22
C LEU A 84 1.85 4.16 1.12
N GLY A 85 2.37 5.21 0.53
CA GLY A 85 2.97 6.32 1.25
C GLY A 85 2.70 7.66 0.57
N VAL A 86 2.45 8.69 1.38
CA VAL A 86 2.30 10.08 0.92
C VAL A 86 3.13 10.96 1.84
N HIS A 87 4.02 11.77 1.27
CA HIS A 87 4.83 12.73 2.01
C HIS A 87 3.92 13.64 2.88
N PRO A 88 4.27 13.93 4.13
CA PRO A 88 3.39 14.66 5.06
C PRO A 88 2.80 15.96 4.50
N ASP A 89 3.59 16.75 3.78
CA ASP A 89 3.15 18.03 3.20
C ASP A 89 2.07 17.88 2.10
N TYR A 90 1.90 16.65 1.60
CA TYR A 90 0.96 16.34 0.53
C TYR A 90 -0.21 15.45 0.99
N GLN A 91 -0.27 15.15 2.29
CA GLN A 91 -1.39 14.40 2.86
C GLN A 91 -2.70 15.20 2.86
N HIS A 92 -3.81 14.51 3.07
CA HIS A 92 -5.17 15.08 3.12
C HIS A 92 -5.66 15.78 1.84
N LYS A 93 -4.94 15.61 0.71
CA LYS A 93 -5.28 16.18 -0.61
C LYS A 93 -5.89 15.15 -1.58
N GLY A 94 -6.34 14.00 -1.08
CA GLY A 94 -6.95 12.93 -1.89
C GLY A 94 -5.95 12.02 -2.62
N LEU A 95 -4.64 12.32 -2.56
CA LEU A 95 -3.61 11.66 -3.35
C LEU A 95 -3.52 10.14 -3.10
N ALA A 96 -3.58 9.72 -1.83
CA ALA A 96 -3.57 8.29 -1.48
C ALA A 96 -4.74 7.53 -2.12
N ARG A 97 -5.94 8.13 -2.14
CA ARG A 97 -7.12 7.53 -2.78
C ARG A 97 -6.92 7.40 -4.29
N ALA A 98 -6.46 8.47 -4.94
CA ALA A 98 -6.21 8.48 -6.38
C ALA A 98 -5.18 7.42 -6.79
N LEU A 99 -4.09 7.28 -6.02
CA LEU A 99 -3.07 6.26 -6.24
C LEU A 99 -3.64 4.84 -6.13
N VAL A 100 -4.43 4.55 -5.09
CA VAL A 100 -5.04 3.22 -4.91
C VAL A 100 -6.01 2.91 -6.06
N GLN A 101 -6.88 3.83 -6.42
CA GLN A 101 -7.83 3.65 -7.53
C GLN A 101 -7.09 3.39 -8.86
N GLN A 102 -6.06 4.17 -9.15
CA GLN A 102 -5.29 4.00 -10.38
C GLN A 102 -4.47 2.69 -10.38
N ALA A 103 -3.95 2.24 -9.25
CA ALA A 103 -3.26 0.95 -9.14
C ALA A 103 -4.22 -0.23 -9.40
N ILE A 104 -5.44 -0.16 -8.87
CA ILE A 104 -6.49 -1.16 -9.15
C ILE A 104 -6.81 -1.18 -10.63
N ASN A 105 -7.04 -0.02 -11.26
CA ASN A 105 -7.31 0.08 -12.70
C ASN A 105 -6.16 -0.46 -13.56
N THR A 106 -4.91 -0.25 -13.13
CA THR A 106 -3.74 -0.77 -13.84
C THR A 106 -3.68 -2.30 -13.81
N LEU A 107 -4.09 -2.92 -12.69
CA LEU A 107 -4.07 -4.37 -12.52
C LEU A 107 -5.35 -5.06 -13.03
N HIS A 108 -6.46 -4.34 -13.09
CA HIS A 108 -7.73 -4.84 -13.63
C HIS A 108 -7.81 -4.56 -15.12
N THR A 109 -7.32 -5.50 -15.93
CA THR A 109 -7.20 -5.34 -17.39
C THR A 109 -8.43 -5.79 -18.19
N SER A 110 -9.39 -6.46 -17.55
CA SER A 110 -10.58 -7.03 -18.19
C SER A 110 -11.83 -6.20 -17.86
N PRO A 111 -12.29 -5.30 -18.73
CA PRO A 111 -13.43 -4.42 -18.44
C PRO A 111 -14.77 -5.18 -18.25
N ASP A 112 -14.87 -6.39 -18.80
CA ASP A 112 -16.07 -7.23 -18.71
C ASP A 112 -16.12 -8.08 -17.43
N GLU A 113 -15.04 -8.10 -16.65
CA GLU A 113 -14.99 -8.82 -15.38
C GLU A 113 -15.21 -7.86 -14.20
N PRO A 114 -15.80 -8.33 -13.08
CA PRO A 114 -15.90 -7.50 -11.89
C PRO A 114 -14.51 -7.17 -11.34
N VAL A 115 -14.35 -5.97 -10.78
CA VAL A 115 -13.11 -5.56 -10.11
C VAL A 115 -12.79 -6.56 -9.00
N PRO A 116 -11.57 -7.12 -8.98
CA PRO A 116 -11.18 -8.07 -7.96
C PRO A 116 -11.22 -7.43 -6.57
N PRO A 117 -11.63 -8.16 -5.52
CA PRO A 117 -11.51 -7.71 -4.15
C PRO A 117 -10.07 -7.31 -3.80
N VAL A 118 -9.94 -6.27 -3.00
CA VAL A 118 -8.66 -5.71 -2.58
C VAL A 118 -8.39 -6.10 -1.15
N TYR A 119 -7.14 -6.48 -0.84
CA TYR A 119 -6.72 -6.72 0.53
C TYR A 119 -5.39 -6.05 0.86
N THR A 120 -5.16 -5.81 2.13
CA THR A 120 -3.90 -5.27 2.64
C THR A 120 -3.69 -5.66 4.10
N HIS A 121 -2.43 -5.63 4.54
CA HIS A 121 -2.08 -5.76 5.96
C HIS A 121 -1.82 -4.38 6.55
N VAL A 122 -2.46 -4.09 7.68
CA VAL A 122 -2.30 -2.81 8.38
C VAL A 122 -1.93 -3.06 9.82
N CYS A 123 -0.85 -2.47 10.29
CA CYS A 123 -0.43 -2.57 11.69
C CYS A 123 -1.61 -2.27 12.63
N THR A 124 -1.78 -3.10 13.66
CA THR A 124 -2.91 -3.00 14.61
C THR A 124 -2.92 -1.68 15.38
N THR A 125 -1.80 -0.97 15.44
CA THR A 125 -1.69 0.36 16.08
C THR A 125 -1.75 1.53 15.10
N ASN A 126 -1.76 1.27 13.76
CA ASN A 126 -1.86 2.32 12.75
C ASN A 126 -3.32 2.72 12.48
N THR A 127 -3.92 3.44 13.43
CA THR A 127 -5.31 3.87 13.35
C THR A 127 -5.61 4.83 12.19
N PRO A 128 -4.71 5.75 11.77
CA PRO A 128 -4.93 6.56 10.57
C PRO A 128 -5.07 5.73 9.31
N ALA A 129 -4.20 4.74 9.09
CA ALA A 129 -4.28 3.86 7.93
C ALA A 129 -5.56 2.99 7.97
N GLN A 130 -5.92 2.43 9.13
CA GLN A 130 -7.17 1.68 9.28
C GLN A 130 -8.39 2.54 8.93
N SER A 131 -8.41 3.79 9.38
CA SER A 131 -9.48 4.75 9.07
C SER A 131 -9.52 5.10 7.58
N PHE A 132 -8.35 5.24 6.94
CA PHE A 132 -8.25 5.47 5.51
C PHE A 132 -8.83 4.30 4.71
N TYR A 133 -8.40 3.07 4.98
CA TYR A 133 -8.89 1.88 4.27
C TYR A 133 -10.40 1.62 4.52
N ARG A 134 -10.89 1.91 5.73
CA ARG A 134 -12.34 1.83 6.00
C ARG A 134 -13.14 2.79 5.12
N ARG A 135 -12.65 4.01 4.88
CA ARG A 135 -13.28 4.97 3.96
C ARG A 135 -13.21 4.55 2.49
N LEU A 136 -12.35 3.59 2.14
CA LEU A 136 -12.30 2.95 0.83
C LEU A 136 -13.22 1.72 0.74
N GLY A 137 -13.98 1.37 1.79
CA GLY A 137 -14.86 0.21 1.81
C GLY A 137 -14.20 -1.08 2.31
N MET A 138 -12.96 -1.00 2.85
CA MET A 138 -12.27 -2.18 3.36
C MET A 138 -12.52 -2.37 4.87
N THR A 139 -12.78 -3.61 5.26
CA THR A 139 -13.03 -3.99 6.67
C THR A 139 -12.06 -5.08 7.12
N PRO A 140 -11.81 -5.22 8.43
CA PRO A 140 -11.06 -6.35 8.93
C PRO A 140 -11.70 -7.67 8.51
N PHE A 141 -10.90 -8.57 7.95
CA PHE A 141 -11.36 -9.89 7.54
C PHE A 141 -11.65 -10.76 8.77
N GLU A 142 -12.86 -11.31 8.82
CA GLU A 142 -13.29 -12.24 9.86
C GLU A 142 -13.48 -13.63 9.22
N PRO A 143 -12.62 -14.61 9.53
CA PRO A 143 -12.82 -15.97 9.06
C PRO A 143 -14.15 -16.52 9.56
N THR A 144 -14.85 -17.30 8.73
CA THR A 144 -16.14 -17.89 9.06
C THR A 144 -16.08 -18.65 10.40
N GLY A 145 -16.94 -18.29 11.33
CA GLY A 145 -17.02 -18.92 12.66
C GLY A 145 -15.99 -18.46 13.68
N ALA A 146 -15.08 -17.53 13.32
CA ALA A 146 -14.05 -17.06 14.26
C ALA A 146 -14.56 -16.02 15.26
N GLY A 147 -15.60 -15.23 14.90
CA GLY A 147 -16.18 -14.16 15.74
C GLY A 147 -15.22 -13.04 16.11
N ARG A 148 -14.08 -12.94 15.40
CA ARG A 148 -13.05 -11.91 15.59
C ARG A 148 -12.23 -11.72 14.32
N PRO A 149 -11.67 -10.52 14.09
CA PRO A 149 -10.79 -10.24 12.98
C PRO A 149 -9.54 -11.13 12.94
N LEU A 150 -9.10 -11.47 11.73
CA LEU A 150 -7.83 -12.15 11.52
C LEU A 150 -6.68 -11.19 11.83
N VAL A 151 -5.82 -11.62 12.74
CA VAL A 151 -4.57 -10.92 13.09
C VAL A 151 -3.39 -11.73 12.61
N SER A 152 -2.66 -11.18 11.64
CA SER A 152 -1.38 -11.72 11.18
C SER A 152 -0.28 -11.29 12.13
N ARG A 153 0.35 -12.25 12.81
CA ARG A 153 1.38 -11.97 13.83
C ARG A 153 2.74 -11.77 13.20
N ASN A 154 3.53 -10.90 13.84
CA ASN A 154 4.95 -10.64 13.46
C ASN A 154 5.14 -10.16 12.01
N MET A 155 4.16 -9.47 11.43
CA MET A 155 4.23 -8.89 10.09
C MET A 155 5.22 -7.72 9.99
N TYR A 156 5.42 -7.00 11.10
CA TYR A 156 6.30 -5.84 11.16
C TYR A 156 7.48 -6.09 12.10
N PRO A 157 8.69 -5.62 11.76
CA PRO A 157 9.78 -5.55 12.72
C PRO A 157 9.42 -4.57 13.85
N LEU A 158 9.91 -4.81 15.06
CA LEU A 158 9.83 -3.78 16.10
C LEU A 158 10.63 -2.56 15.62
N SER A 159 10.04 -1.39 15.71
CA SER A 159 10.74 -0.14 15.45
C SER A 159 11.95 -0.04 16.40
N ASN A 160 13.14 0.15 15.82
CA ASN A 160 14.35 0.38 16.62
C ASN A 160 14.20 1.74 17.31
N PRO A 161 14.20 1.80 18.66
CA PRO A 161 14.02 3.05 19.41
C PRO A 161 15.15 4.08 19.16
N ASN A 162 16.27 3.64 18.56
CA ASN A 162 17.41 4.52 18.22
C ASN A 162 17.31 5.18 16.83
N ARG A 163 16.25 4.93 16.04
CA ARG A 163 16.01 5.72 14.83
C ARG A 163 15.22 6.96 15.21
N HIS A 164 15.84 8.12 15.04
CA HIS A 164 15.32 9.47 15.34
C HIS A 164 14.11 9.89 14.47
N ARG A 165 13.04 9.11 14.47
CA ARG A 165 11.78 9.45 13.84
C ARG A 165 10.64 9.14 14.80
N GLU A 166 10.44 10.06 15.73
CA GLU A 166 9.42 9.95 16.79
C GLU A 166 8.00 9.83 16.23
N ASP A 167 7.71 10.47 15.10
CA ASP A 167 6.35 10.52 14.55
C ASP A 167 5.86 9.19 13.94
N LEU A 168 6.73 8.43 13.27
CA LEU A 168 6.32 7.17 12.63
C LEU A 168 6.34 5.98 13.59
N SER A 169 7.14 6.04 14.65
CA SER A 169 7.22 4.96 15.66
C SER A 169 5.90 4.76 16.38
N SER A 170 5.07 5.79 16.48
CA SER A 170 3.75 5.72 17.12
C SER A 170 2.77 4.82 16.38
N PHE A 171 2.85 4.73 15.04
CA PHE A 171 1.94 3.93 14.22
C PHE A 171 2.32 2.45 14.13
N PHE A 172 3.57 2.10 14.50
CA PHE A 172 4.10 0.74 14.39
C PHE A 172 4.57 0.20 15.75
N ARG A 173 3.80 0.44 16.79
CA ARG A 173 4.06 -0.09 18.15
C ARG A 173 3.77 -1.58 18.29
N SER A 174 3.03 -2.16 17.35
CA SER A 174 2.73 -3.57 17.29
C SER A 174 3.43 -4.22 16.11
N ARG A 175 3.84 -5.47 16.27
CA ARG A 175 4.32 -6.32 15.18
C ARG A 175 3.17 -6.95 14.38
N ASP A 176 1.98 -6.90 14.91
CA ASP A 176 0.81 -7.59 14.38
C ASP A 176 0.03 -6.68 13.42
N ALA A 177 -0.61 -7.30 12.45
CA ALA A 177 -1.43 -6.61 11.45
C ALA A 177 -2.84 -7.19 11.37
N TYR A 178 -3.82 -6.33 11.16
CA TYR A 178 -5.12 -6.74 10.63
C TYR A 178 -5.01 -7.01 9.13
N LEU A 179 -5.66 -8.07 8.68
CA LEU A 179 -5.95 -8.25 7.27
C LEU A 179 -7.25 -7.48 6.96
N LEU A 180 -7.16 -6.46 6.14
CA LEU A 180 -8.31 -5.72 5.64
C LEU A 180 -8.67 -6.20 4.25
N VAL A 181 -9.97 -6.40 3.99
CA VAL A 181 -10.50 -6.84 2.69
C VAL A 181 -11.71 -5.99 2.32
N GLY A 182 -11.89 -5.70 1.05
CA GLY A 182 -13.06 -4.98 0.57
C GLY A 182 -13.10 -4.81 -0.94
N GLU A 183 -14.24 -4.31 -1.42
CA GLU A 183 -14.43 -3.87 -2.81
C GLU A 183 -14.20 -2.37 -2.85
N VAL A 184 -13.11 -1.96 -3.51
CA VAL A 184 -12.77 -0.54 -3.64
C VAL A 184 -13.37 -0.02 -4.94
N SER A 185 -14.26 0.97 -4.84
CA SER A 185 -14.83 1.64 -6.00
C SER A 185 -13.76 2.42 -6.77
N VAL A 186 -13.64 2.16 -8.06
CA VAL A 186 -12.70 2.78 -9.00
C VAL A 186 -13.42 3.75 -9.91
#